data_6e45829b58d3f6be605734e1668dc574
#
_entry.id   6e45829b58d3f6be605734e1668dc574
#
_cell.length_a   1.000
_cell.length_b   1.000
_cell.length_c   1.000
_cell.angle_alpha   90.00
_cell.angle_beta   90.00
_cell.angle_gamma   90.00
#
_symmetry.space_group_name_H-M   'P 1'
#
loop_
_entity.id
_entity.type
_entity.pdbx_description
1 polymer ?
#
loop_
_entity_poly.entity_id
_entity_poly.type
_entity_poly.pdbx_seq_one_letter_code
_entity_poly.pdbx_strand_id
1 'polypeptide(L)'
;MANVADFFIDTLKRAGITRIWGLPGDSLNAFTDALRRDSGDDAIRWMHMRHEEAAAFAAGAEAELTGELAVVAGSCGPGNLHFINGLFDANRNRVPLLAIASHIPSAEIGSTYFQETHPQELFRECSVYTELVSDPAQMPWVLEIAMRAAVEKRGVAVVVVPGDVFFADAPDRRPTAPIRAAGSTVLPSASALAAAATALNDAKKVTILAGSGVAGAHDEVLALAETLQAPIVHALRGKEHIEWDNPYDVGMTGLLGFSSGYKAMESCDTLLMLGTDFPYRQFFPSKATVIQVDIRGEQLGRRTPIDVGLVGGVKETANALLPLLQGDRSSKHLDESVAHYRKTRERLDDLAVDDGKAPVRPEYVARVLDELADEDAVFTADVGSPVIWAARYLHMNGKRRLIGSFAHGSMANAMPQALGVQGVDRSRQVIALAGDGGLAMLLGDLLSIRQNDLPVKIVVFNNSSLNFVELEMKAAGIVNFGTGLDNPSFAAIAEAMGITGIRVEKGSELRGAIAQALATDGPVLVDVVTARQELAMPPSITLAQAKGFSLWALRTVLSGRGDELIDLADTNVWRRLFH
;
A
#
# COMPACT_ATOMS: atom_id res chain seq x y z
N MET A 1 28.32 -31.07 -12.91
CA MET A 1 28.90 -30.24 -11.83
C MET A 1 27.86 -29.16 -11.48
N ALA A 2 27.82 -28.70 -10.25
CA ALA A 2 26.94 -27.62 -9.87
C ALA A 2 27.39 -26.32 -10.57
N ASN A 3 26.43 -25.52 -11.00
CA ASN A 3 26.70 -24.22 -11.63
C ASN A 3 26.30 -23.05 -10.69
N VAL A 4 26.55 -21.81 -11.12
CA VAL A 4 26.19 -20.59 -10.36
C VAL A 4 24.70 -20.54 -10.05
N ALA A 5 23.83 -21.01 -10.95
CA ALA A 5 22.39 -21.04 -10.69
C ALA A 5 22.04 -22.02 -9.55
N ASP A 6 22.68 -23.19 -9.49
CA ASP A 6 22.49 -24.13 -8.37
C ASP A 6 22.94 -23.51 -7.03
N PHE A 7 24.09 -22.83 -7.03
CA PHE A 7 24.56 -22.07 -5.86
C PHE A 7 23.57 -20.99 -5.42
N PHE A 8 23.01 -20.28 -6.40
CA PHE A 8 22.02 -19.21 -6.15
C PHE A 8 20.78 -19.78 -5.46
N ILE A 9 20.20 -20.86 -5.99
CA ILE A 9 19.02 -21.53 -5.41
C ILE A 9 19.30 -22.04 -3.99
N ASP A 10 20.44 -22.72 -3.77
CA ASP A 10 20.83 -23.18 -2.42
C ASP A 10 20.96 -22.00 -1.43
N THR A 11 21.48 -20.86 -1.89
CA THR A 11 21.60 -19.65 -1.06
C THR A 11 20.24 -19.08 -0.70
N LEU A 12 19.29 -19.00 -1.65
CA LEU A 12 17.93 -18.55 -1.40
C LEU A 12 17.20 -19.47 -0.41
N LYS A 13 17.31 -20.78 -0.57
CA LYS A 13 16.73 -21.76 0.38
C LYS A 13 17.24 -21.54 1.79
N ARG A 14 18.55 -21.36 1.96
CA ARG A 14 19.17 -21.07 3.27
C ARG A 14 18.72 -19.73 3.86
N ALA A 15 18.33 -18.76 3.01
CA ALA A 15 17.72 -17.50 3.43
C ALA A 15 16.22 -17.64 3.80
N GLY A 16 15.63 -18.83 3.65
CA GLY A 16 14.23 -19.09 3.98
C GLY A 16 13.26 -18.79 2.85
N ILE A 17 13.75 -18.55 1.63
CA ILE A 17 12.90 -18.28 0.47
C ILE A 17 12.19 -19.55 0.04
N THR A 18 10.86 -19.49 -0.08
CA THR A 18 9.99 -20.62 -0.45
C THR A 18 9.32 -20.44 -1.81
N ARG A 19 9.40 -19.22 -2.39
CA ARG A 19 8.79 -18.89 -3.68
C ARG A 19 9.53 -17.75 -4.39
N ILE A 20 9.42 -17.72 -5.71
CA ILE A 20 9.96 -16.66 -6.57
C ILE A 20 8.85 -16.27 -7.56
N TRP A 21 8.53 -14.99 -7.61
CA TRP A 21 7.57 -14.44 -8.56
C TRP A 21 8.26 -14.04 -9.85
N GLY A 22 7.68 -14.38 -11.01
CA GLY A 22 8.33 -13.94 -12.25
C GLY A 22 7.74 -14.50 -13.53
N LEU A 23 8.34 -14.05 -14.62
CA LEU A 23 8.11 -14.53 -15.97
C LEU A 23 9.42 -15.08 -16.52
N PRO A 24 9.46 -16.35 -17.00
CA PRO A 24 10.68 -16.93 -17.54
C PRO A 24 11.04 -16.28 -18.89
N GLY A 25 12.33 -16.21 -19.17
CA GLY A 25 12.89 -15.79 -20.44
C GLY A 25 14.26 -16.46 -20.66
N ASP A 26 14.80 -16.35 -21.86
CA ASP A 26 16.00 -17.06 -22.28
C ASP A 26 17.23 -16.76 -21.41
N SER A 27 17.40 -15.52 -20.97
CA SER A 27 18.50 -15.13 -20.06
C SER A 27 18.39 -15.71 -18.65
N LEU A 28 17.21 -16.28 -18.28
CA LEU A 28 16.97 -17.00 -17.03
C LEU A 28 17.05 -18.54 -17.18
N ASN A 29 17.37 -19.09 -18.36
CA ASN A 29 17.27 -20.53 -18.63
C ASN A 29 18.03 -21.40 -17.61
N ALA A 30 19.28 -21.06 -17.27
CA ALA A 30 20.02 -21.81 -16.27
C ALA A 30 19.41 -21.72 -14.87
N PHE A 31 18.88 -20.54 -14.51
CA PHE A 31 18.23 -20.29 -13.22
C PHE A 31 16.92 -21.08 -13.10
N THR A 32 16.06 -21.04 -14.12
CA THR A 32 14.81 -21.80 -14.15
C THR A 32 15.03 -23.31 -14.22
N ASP A 33 16.12 -23.77 -14.90
CA ASP A 33 16.49 -25.19 -14.88
C ASP A 33 17.00 -25.63 -13.49
N ALA A 34 17.74 -24.79 -12.79
CA ALA A 34 18.14 -25.07 -11.40
C ALA A 34 16.91 -25.19 -10.48
N LEU A 35 15.91 -24.31 -10.62
CA LEU A 35 14.63 -24.42 -9.90
C LEU A 35 13.88 -25.71 -10.26
N ARG A 36 13.82 -26.09 -11.53
CA ARG A 36 13.19 -27.34 -11.96
C ARG A 36 13.88 -28.57 -11.38
N ARG A 37 15.20 -28.53 -11.18
CA ARG A 37 15.97 -29.63 -10.56
C ARG A 37 15.89 -29.61 -9.03
N ASP A 38 15.57 -28.48 -8.43
CA ASP A 38 15.30 -28.37 -7.00
C ASP A 38 14.05 -29.18 -6.66
N SER A 39 14.19 -30.16 -5.80
CA SER A 39 13.15 -31.12 -5.46
C SER A 39 13.17 -31.41 -3.97
N GLY A 40 12.05 -31.85 -3.45
CA GLY A 40 11.84 -32.12 -2.04
C GLY A 40 10.80 -31.17 -1.43
N ASP A 41 10.54 -31.34 -0.15
CA ASP A 41 9.50 -30.60 0.57
C ASP A 41 9.86 -29.13 0.78
N ASP A 42 11.14 -28.77 0.64
CA ASP A 42 11.68 -27.42 0.75
C ASP A 42 12.00 -26.77 -0.59
N ALA A 43 11.54 -27.37 -1.70
CA ALA A 43 11.77 -26.83 -3.05
C ALA A 43 11.12 -25.44 -3.20
N ILE A 44 11.88 -24.51 -3.81
CA ILE A 44 11.37 -23.17 -4.10
C ILE A 44 10.34 -23.24 -5.23
N ARG A 45 9.14 -22.73 -4.98
CA ARG A 45 8.06 -22.66 -5.98
C ARG A 45 8.27 -21.48 -6.91
N TRP A 46 8.13 -21.71 -8.22
CA TRP A 46 8.03 -20.65 -9.21
C TRP A 46 6.58 -20.21 -9.31
N MET A 47 6.32 -18.94 -8.93
CA MET A 47 5.01 -18.31 -9.04
C MET A 47 4.93 -17.60 -10.39
N HIS A 48 4.31 -18.27 -11.36
CA HIS A 48 4.28 -17.80 -12.74
C HIS A 48 3.34 -16.60 -12.91
N MET A 49 3.89 -15.49 -13.41
CA MET A 49 3.15 -14.27 -13.72
C MET A 49 3.08 -14.03 -15.23
N ARG A 50 2.21 -13.13 -15.67
CA ARG A 50 2.09 -12.73 -17.07
C ARG A 50 2.82 -11.43 -17.39
N HIS A 51 3.14 -10.67 -16.35
CA HIS A 51 3.84 -9.39 -16.46
C HIS A 51 4.77 -9.18 -15.26
N GLU A 52 5.98 -8.69 -15.50
CA GLU A 52 6.98 -8.53 -14.44
C GLU A 52 6.61 -7.42 -13.45
N GLU A 53 5.85 -6.39 -13.88
CA GLU A 53 5.29 -5.39 -12.97
C GLU A 53 4.36 -6.03 -11.94
N ALA A 54 3.46 -6.89 -12.40
CA ALA A 54 2.57 -7.65 -11.52
C ALA A 54 3.35 -8.59 -10.59
N ALA A 55 4.44 -9.21 -11.08
CA ALA A 55 5.33 -10.02 -10.26
C ALA A 55 6.00 -9.20 -9.15
N ALA A 56 6.44 -7.99 -9.46
CA ALA A 56 7.06 -7.09 -8.47
C ALA A 56 6.05 -6.61 -7.41
N PHE A 57 4.82 -6.29 -7.78
CA PHE A 57 3.75 -5.98 -6.83
C PHE A 57 3.40 -7.17 -5.94
N ALA A 58 3.32 -8.39 -6.50
CA ALA A 58 3.04 -9.59 -5.73
C ALA A 58 4.15 -9.88 -4.70
N ALA A 59 5.42 -9.85 -5.13
CA ALA A 59 6.56 -10.03 -4.24
C ALA A 59 6.64 -8.94 -3.16
N GLY A 60 6.33 -7.68 -3.52
CA GLY A 60 6.26 -6.56 -2.57
C GLY A 60 5.18 -6.77 -1.50
N ALA A 61 4.00 -7.26 -1.89
CA ALA A 61 2.91 -7.55 -0.95
C ALA A 61 3.21 -8.77 -0.05
N GLU A 62 3.87 -9.80 -0.58
CA GLU A 62 4.39 -10.91 0.23
C GLU A 62 5.34 -10.38 1.31
N ALA A 63 6.31 -9.54 0.93
CA ALA A 63 7.25 -8.96 1.87
C ALA A 63 6.59 -8.02 2.89
N GLU A 64 5.52 -7.29 2.51
CA GLU A 64 4.76 -6.44 3.42
C GLU A 64 3.95 -7.25 4.44
N LEU A 65 3.36 -8.35 3.99
CA LEU A 65 2.59 -9.23 4.85
C LEU A 65 3.46 -9.96 5.88
N THR A 66 4.60 -10.50 5.42
CA THR A 66 5.47 -11.36 6.24
C THR A 66 6.53 -10.59 7.02
N GLY A 67 6.93 -9.43 6.53
CA GLY A 67 8.10 -8.69 7.02
C GLY A 67 9.43 -9.33 6.61
N GLU A 68 9.42 -10.44 5.87
CA GLU A 68 10.57 -11.23 5.43
C GLU A 68 10.97 -10.91 3.99
N LEU A 69 12.15 -11.37 3.58
CA LEU A 69 12.66 -11.17 2.22
C LEU A 69 11.82 -11.95 1.21
N ALA A 70 11.25 -11.25 0.23
CA ALA A 70 10.61 -11.85 -0.94
C ALA A 70 11.51 -11.74 -2.18
N VAL A 71 11.23 -12.52 -3.22
CA VAL A 71 12.07 -12.60 -4.43
C VAL A 71 11.23 -12.47 -5.70
N VAL A 72 11.71 -11.63 -6.63
CA VAL A 72 11.15 -11.50 -7.97
C VAL A 72 12.26 -11.70 -9.01
N ALA A 73 11.95 -12.34 -10.13
CA ALA A 73 12.91 -12.59 -11.20
C ALA A 73 12.34 -12.25 -12.59
N GLY A 74 13.16 -11.63 -13.44
CA GLY A 74 12.79 -11.22 -14.79
C GLY A 74 13.94 -11.31 -15.78
N SER A 75 13.55 -11.46 -17.05
CA SER A 75 14.45 -11.58 -18.18
C SER A 75 15.11 -10.25 -18.54
N CYS A 76 16.18 -10.30 -19.32
CA CYS A 76 16.89 -9.11 -19.80
C CYS A 76 16.00 -8.21 -20.69
N GLY A 77 16.41 -6.98 -20.88
CA GLY A 77 15.73 -6.01 -21.74
C GLY A 77 14.31 -5.66 -21.24
N PRO A 78 13.26 -5.99 -22.00
CA PRO A 78 11.87 -5.65 -21.64
C PRO A 78 11.46 -6.14 -20.26
N GLY A 79 11.82 -7.36 -19.85
CA GLY A 79 11.48 -7.90 -18.54
C GLY A 79 12.00 -7.03 -17.40
N ASN A 80 13.24 -6.56 -17.50
CA ASN A 80 13.82 -5.62 -16.54
C ASN A 80 13.11 -4.26 -16.53
N LEU A 81 12.70 -3.75 -17.70
CA LEU A 81 11.99 -2.47 -17.80
C LEU A 81 10.61 -2.53 -17.13
N HIS A 82 9.93 -3.65 -17.26
CA HIS A 82 8.60 -3.84 -16.67
C HIS A 82 8.62 -3.85 -15.13
N PHE A 83 9.72 -4.23 -14.49
CA PHE A 83 9.81 -4.22 -13.02
C PHE A 83 9.65 -2.86 -12.37
N ILE A 84 10.04 -1.78 -13.06
CA ILE A 84 10.35 -0.47 -12.44
C ILE A 84 9.22 0.01 -11.54
N ASN A 85 7.97 0.00 -11.99
CA ASN A 85 6.84 0.51 -11.21
C ASN A 85 6.62 -0.29 -9.90
N GLY A 86 6.59 -1.62 -9.98
CA GLY A 86 6.43 -2.47 -8.79
C GLY A 86 7.61 -2.40 -7.83
N LEU A 87 8.85 -2.24 -8.34
CA LEU A 87 10.02 -2.05 -7.48
C LEU A 87 10.01 -0.68 -6.78
N PHE A 88 9.53 0.39 -7.45
CA PHE A 88 9.33 1.67 -6.78
C PHE A 88 8.31 1.55 -5.64
N ASP A 89 7.20 0.84 -5.86
CA ASP A 89 6.21 0.61 -4.82
C ASP A 89 6.82 -0.12 -3.62
N ALA A 90 7.46 -1.26 -3.84
CA ALA A 90 8.12 -2.05 -2.80
C ALA A 90 9.17 -1.23 -2.02
N ASN A 91 10.01 -0.46 -2.73
CA ASN A 91 11.05 0.36 -2.11
C ASN A 91 10.47 1.50 -1.27
N ARG A 92 9.41 2.17 -1.73
CA ARG A 92 8.72 3.23 -0.99
C ARG A 92 7.89 2.69 0.18
N ASN A 93 7.31 1.50 0.04
CA ASN A 93 6.67 0.77 1.14
C ASN A 93 7.69 0.23 2.15
N ARG A 94 8.98 0.25 1.80
CA ARG A 94 10.08 -0.20 2.66
C ARG A 94 9.95 -1.66 3.07
N VAL A 95 9.70 -2.50 2.08
CA VAL A 95 9.64 -3.94 2.26
C VAL A 95 10.90 -4.61 1.72
N PRO A 96 11.41 -5.66 2.36
CA PRO A 96 12.62 -6.34 1.91
C PRO A 96 12.35 -7.17 0.65
N LEU A 97 12.90 -6.75 -0.48
CA LEU A 97 12.70 -7.41 -1.77
C LEU A 97 14.04 -7.61 -2.51
N LEU A 98 14.30 -8.84 -2.97
CA LEU A 98 15.40 -9.15 -3.88
C LEU A 98 14.84 -9.27 -5.30
N ALA A 99 15.32 -8.43 -6.21
CA ALA A 99 15.03 -8.52 -7.63
C ALA A 99 16.23 -9.17 -8.36
N ILE A 100 15.95 -10.27 -9.05
CA ILE A 100 16.91 -10.96 -9.92
C ILE A 100 16.68 -10.44 -11.34
N ALA A 101 17.54 -9.52 -11.77
CA ALA A 101 17.51 -8.94 -13.10
C ALA A 101 18.52 -9.69 -13.97
N SER A 102 18.07 -10.62 -14.80
CA SER A 102 19.02 -11.25 -15.71
C SER A 102 19.46 -10.29 -16.82
N HIS A 103 20.60 -10.58 -17.44
CA HIS A 103 21.20 -9.70 -18.45
C HIS A 103 21.61 -10.51 -19.68
N ILE A 104 21.92 -9.80 -20.78
CA ILE A 104 22.49 -10.36 -21.99
C ILE A 104 23.85 -11.05 -21.68
N PRO A 105 24.39 -11.90 -22.58
CA PRO A 105 25.69 -12.52 -22.36
C PRO A 105 26.77 -11.49 -22.01
N SER A 106 27.60 -11.81 -21.03
CA SER A 106 28.62 -10.89 -20.49
C SER A 106 29.58 -10.34 -21.55
N ALA A 107 29.94 -11.14 -22.56
CA ALA A 107 30.80 -10.74 -23.65
C ALA A 107 30.18 -9.72 -24.63
N GLU A 108 28.86 -9.55 -24.57
CA GLU A 108 28.10 -8.65 -25.46
C GLU A 108 27.74 -7.32 -24.80
N ILE A 109 28.00 -7.17 -23.50
CA ILE A 109 27.66 -5.93 -22.76
C ILE A 109 28.48 -4.75 -23.33
N GLY A 110 27.80 -3.69 -23.74
CA GLY A 110 28.38 -2.50 -24.36
C GLY A 110 28.46 -2.54 -25.88
N SER A 111 27.94 -3.61 -26.51
CA SER A 111 27.94 -3.75 -27.98
C SER A 111 26.66 -3.30 -28.68
N THR A 112 25.64 -2.84 -27.93
CA THR A 112 24.29 -2.61 -28.41
C THR A 112 23.60 -3.89 -28.86
N TYR A 113 23.90 -4.98 -28.17
CA TYR A 113 23.32 -6.29 -28.44
C TYR A 113 21.80 -6.32 -28.25
N PHE A 114 21.13 -7.26 -28.91
CA PHE A 114 19.68 -7.45 -28.79
C PHE A 114 19.24 -7.53 -27.31
N GLN A 115 18.24 -6.74 -26.90
CA GLN A 115 17.73 -6.60 -25.54
C GLN A 115 18.73 -5.99 -24.52
N GLU A 116 19.82 -5.39 -24.96
CA GLU A 116 20.70 -4.69 -24.05
C GLU A 116 20.01 -3.50 -23.39
N THR A 117 20.13 -3.41 -22.09
CA THR A 117 19.77 -2.25 -21.27
C THR A 117 20.90 -2.03 -20.26
N HIS A 118 20.79 -0.99 -19.44
CA HIS A 118 21.77 -0.73 -18.36
C HIS A 118 21.09 -0.90 -17.00
N PRO A 119 20.90 -2.15 -16.50
CA PRO A 119 20.11 -2.42 -15.29
C PRO A 119 20.63 -1.68 -14.06
N GLN A 120 21.96 -1.48 -13.93
CA GLN A 120 22.54 -0.74 -12.82
C GLN A 120 22.07 0.72 -12.77
N GLU A 121 21.82 1.33 -13.93
CA GLU A 121 21.26 2.69 -14.02
C GLU A 121 19.75 2.68 -13.86
N LEU A 122 19.06 1.73 -14.49
CA LEU A 122 17.60 1.60 -14.46
C LEU A 122 17.05 1.47 -13.05
N PHE A 123 17.71 0.68 -12.20
CA PHE A 123 17.22 0.36 -10.86
C PHE A 123 17.77 1.26 -9.75
N ARG A 124 18.64 2.21 -10.07
CA ARG A 124 19.30 3.08 -9.08
C ARG A 124 18.31 3.81 -8.17
N GLU A 125 17.22 4.34 -8.72
CA GLU A 125 16.25 5.13 -7.96
C GLU A 125 15.22 4.29 -7.19
N CYS A 126 14.98 3.05 -7.62
CA CYS A 126 14.00 2.17 -6.99
C CYS A 126 14.63 1.08 -6.12
N SER A 127 15.91 1.23 -5.75
CA SER A 127 16.60 0.24 -4.93
C SER A 127 17.53 0.87 -3.89
N VAL A 128 17.86 0.09 -2.86
CA VAL A 128 18.86 0.43 -1.83
C VAL A 128 20.23 -0.18 -2.13
N TYR A 129 20.27 -1.10 -3.09
CA TYR A 129 21.47 -1.77 -3.59
C TYR A 129 21.22 -2.32 -4.99
N THR A 130 22.16 -2.08 -5.89
CA THR A 130 22.14 -2.67 -7.25
C THR A 130 23.57 -2.98 -7.68
N GLU A 131 23.82 -4.23 -8.11
CA GLU A 131 25.15 -4.63 -8.56
C GLU A 131 25.09 -5.67 -9.68
N LEU A 132 26.06 -5.59 -10.60
CA LEU A 132 26.29 -6.55 -11.67
C LEU A 132 27.28 -7.64 -11.21
N VAL A 133 26.91 -8.89 -11.39
CA VAL A 133 27.82 -10.03 -11.25
C VAL A 133 28.57 -10.22 -12.58
N SER A 134 29.74 -9.63 -12.68
CA SER A 134 30.58 -9.69 -13.89
C SER A 134 31.51 -10.91 -13.95
N ASP A 135 31.69 -11.58 -12.82
CA ASP A 135 32.48 -12.80 -12.68
C ASP A 135 31.78 -13.80 -11.76
N PRO A 136 31.68 -15.10 -12.11
CA PRO A 136 31.05 -16.12 -11.25
C PRO A 136 31.55 -16.14 -9.80
N ALA A 137 32.84 -15.84 -9.57
CA ALA A 137 33.41 -15.78 -8.22
C ALA A 137 32.83 -14.66 -7.33
N GLN A 138 32.20 -13.63 -7.91
CA GLN A 138 31.55 -12.55 -7.16
C GLN A 138 30.20 -12.98 -6.59
N MET A 139 29.54 -13.97 -7.18
CA MET A 139 28.16 -14.34 -6.84
C MET A 139 27.92 -14.50 -5.34
N PRO A 140 28.75 -15.23 -4.56
CA PRO A 140 28.50 -15.40 -3.13
C PRO A 140 28.46 -14.08 -2.36
N TRP A 141 29.31 -13.12 -2.73
CA TRP A 141 29.40 -11.83 -2.05
C TRP A 141 28.27 -10.90 -2.45
N VAL A 142 28.04 -10.74 -3.75
CA VAL A 142 27.04 -9.83 -4.28
C VAL A 142 25.65 -10.25 -3.81
N LEU A 143 25.33 -11.54 -3.88
CA LEU A 143 24.03 -12.05 -3.46
C LEU A 143 23.82 -11.87 -1.95
N GLU A 144 24.80 -12.19 -1.11
CA GLU A 144 24.69 -12.01 0.34
C GLU A 144 24.55 -10.53 0.73
N ILE A 145 25.35 -9.63 0.13
CA ILE A 145 25.27 -8.19 0.38
C ILE A 145 23.92 -7.65 -0.06
N ALA A 146 23.40 -8.07 -1.23
CA ALA A 146 22.10 -7.65 -1.73
C ALA A 146 20.98 -8.05 -0.77
N MET A 147 20.93 -9.32 -0.36
CA MET A 147 19.89 -9.79 0.58
C MET A 147 19.98 -9.07 1.92
N ARG A 148 21.17 -8.88 2.49
CA ARG A 148 21.35 -8.12 3.74
C ARG A 148 20.94 -6.67 3.57
N ALA A 149 21.30 -6.03 2.44
CA ALA A 149 20.89 -4.65 2.17
C ALA A 149 19.37 -4.51 2.09
N ALA A 150 18.68 -5.46 1.44
CA ALA A 150 17.21 -5.46 1.37
C ALA A 150 16.59 -5.56 2.76
N VAL A 151 17.07 -6.49 3.59
CA VAL A 151 16.52 -6.76 4.93
C VAL A 151 16.81 -5.62 5.91
N GLU A 152 18.08 -5.19 6.03
CA GLU A 152 18.50 -4.20 7.03
C GLU A 152 18.06 -2.77 6.69
N LYS A 153 18.13 -2.37 5.41
CA LYS A 153 17.67 -1.06 4.96
C LYS A 153 16.16 -1.00 4.71
N ARG A 154 15.52 -2.18 4.70
CA ARG A 154 14.10 -2.33 4.35
C ARG A 154 13.81 -1.65 3.00
N GLY A 155 14.11 -2.34 1.92
CA GLY A 155 13.94 -1.85 0.56
C GLY A 155 14.32 -2.89 -0.47
N VAL A 156 14.37 -2.48 -1.73
CA VAL A 156 14.68 -3.34 -2.87
C VAL A 156 16.18 -3.46 -3.05
N ALA A 157 16.70 -4.69 -3.17
CA ALA A 157 18.03 -4.93 -3.68
C ALA A 157 17.95 -5.64 -5.04
N VAL A 158 18.80 -5.24 -5.99
CA VAL A 158 18.82 -5.80 -7.33
C VAL A 158 20.17 -6.48 -7.58
N VAL A 159 20.12 -7.75 -7.99
CA VAL A 159 21.29 -8.48 -8.48
C VAL A 159 21.14 -8.66 -9.98
N VAL A 160 22.04 -8.05 -10.74
CA VAL A 160 22.08 -8.15 -12.20
C VAL A 160 23.02 -9.29 -12.58
N VAL A 161 22.50 -10.28 -13.32
CA VAL A 161 23.28 -11.49 -13.65
C VAL A 161 23.19 -11.79 -15.15
N PRO A 162 24.32 -11.72 -15.89
CA PRO A 162 24.35 -12.18 -17.27
C PRO A 162 23.98 -13.66 -17.40
N GLY A 163 23.22 -14.01 -18.44
CA GLY A 163 22.71 -15.36 -18.64
C GLY A 163 23.81 -16.43 -18.69
N ASP A 164 24.95 -16.13 -19.29
CA ASP A 164 26.12 -17.02 -19.36
C ASP A 164 26.78 -17.23 -17.98
N VAL A 165 26.76 -16.23 -17.11
CA VAL A 165 27.27 -16.36 -15.73
C VAL A 165 26.49 -17.40 -14.93
N PHE A 166 25.19 -17.53 -15.12
CA PHE A 166 24.39 -18.57 -14.47
C PHE A 166 24.81 -20.00 -14.85
N PHE A 167 25.32 -20.20 -16.08
CA PHE A 167 25.82 -21.50 -16.56
C PHE A 167 27.26 -21.83 -16.11
N ALA A 168 28.02 -20.83 -15.65
CA ALA A 168 29.40 -21.03 -15.22
C ALA A 168 29.50 -21.98 -14.01
N ASP A 169 30.66 -22.55 -13.79
CA ASP A 169 30.91 -23.43 -12.65
C ASP A 169 30.64 -22.73 -11.32
N ALA A 170 30.02 -23.44 -10.39
CA ALA A 170 29.71 -22.91 -9.07
C ALA A 170 30.98 -22.49 -8.31
N PRO A 171 30.95 -21.34 -7.61
CA PRO A 171 32.10 -20.91 -6.81
C PRO A 171 32.33 -21.85 -5.63
N ASP A 172 33.61 -22.08 -5.30
CA ASP A 172 34.07 -22.95 -4.19
C ASP A 172 33.90 -22.24 -2.83
N ARG A 173 32.71 -21.66 -2.59
CA ARG A 173 32.40 -21.01 -1.34
C ARG A 173 30.96 -21.40 -0.89
N ARG A 174 30.84 -21.79 0.36
CA ARG A 174 29.53 -22.07 0.94
C ARG A 174 28.81 -20.76 1.26
N PRO A 175 27.48 -20.67 1.00
CA PRO A 175 26.67 -19.57 1.47
C PRO A 175 26.77 -19.44 2.99
N THR A 176 26.76 -18.20 3.46
CA THR A 176 26.74 -17.94 4.92
C THR A 176 25.36 -18.21 5.53
N ALA A 177 25.30 -18.22 6.83
CA ALA A 177 24.10 -18.51 7.67
C ALA A 177 22.87 -17.64 7.32
N PRO A 178 21.68 -18.00 7.80
CA PRO A 178 20.41 -17.37 7.38
C PRO A 178 20.45 -15.84 7.46
N ILE A 179 19.92 -15.21 6.40
CA ILE A 179 19.84 -13.75 6.31
C ILE A 179 18.54 -13.35 6.99
N ARG A 180 18.69 -12.89 8.22
CA ARG A 180 17.61 -12.33 9.03
C ARG A 180 18.01 -10.96 9.51
N ALA A 181 17.01 -10.10 9.74
CA ALA A 181 17.28 -8.80 10.39
C ALA A 181 17.98 -9.03 11.73
N ALA A 182 19.09 -8.33 11.91
CA ALA A 182 19.79 -8.32 13.19
C ALA A 182 19.01 -7.39 14.12
N GLY A 183 17.98 -7.87 14.79
CA GLY A 183 17.11 -7.06 15.63
C GLY A 183 17.91 -6.03 16.46
N SER A 184 17.80 -4.77 16.09
CA SER A 184 18.42 -3.66 16.81
C SER A 184 17.38 -2.76 17.43
N THR A 185 17.61 -2.31 18.66
CA THR A 185 16.79 -1.33 19.35
C THR A 185 17.39 0.04 19.16
N VAL A 186 16.64 0.97 18.57
CA VAL A 186 17.04 2.37 18.43
C VAL A 186 16.30 3.20 19.45
N LEU A 187 17.04 3.81 20.37
CA LEU A 187 16.51 4.64 21.46
C LEU A 187 17.06 6.07 21.32
N PRO A 188 16.23 7.13 21.47
CA PRO A 188 16.69 8.50 21.47
C PRO A 188 17.64 8.79 22.62
N SER A 189 18.47 9.82 22.48
CA SER A 189 19.35 10.28 23.59
C SER A 189 18.53 10.79 24.77
N ALA A 190 19.09 10.69 25.98
CA ALA A 190 18.44 11.19 27.20
C ALA A 190 18.11 12.69 27.12
N SER A 191 18.96 13.49 26.46
CA SER A 191 18.71 14.92 26.25
C SER A 191 17.54 15.19 25.31
N ALA A 192 17.40 14.41 24.24
CA ALA A 192 16.26 14.52 23.31
C ALA A 192 14.94 14.10 24.00
N LEU A 193 14.98 13.02 24.79
CA LEU A 193 13.82 12.60 25.59
C LEU A 193 13.40 13.66 26.61
N ALA A 194 14.35 14.27 27.32
CA ALA A 194 14.08 15.34 28.27
C ALA A 194 13.48 16.59 27.61
N ALA A 195 13.98 16.98 26.42
CA ALA A 195 13.44 18.10 25.66
C ALA A 195 12.01 17.82 25.20
N ALA A 196 11.73 16.60 24.69
CA ALA A 196 10.39 16.19 24.30
C ALA A 196 9.42 16.15 25.49
N ALA A 197 9.85 15.58 26.61
CA ALA A 197 9.04 15.53 27.83
C ALA A 197 8.70 16.94 28.35
N THR A 198 9.66 17.88 28.34
CA THR A 198 9.42 19.28 28.72
C THR A 198 8.34 19.89 27.80
N ALA A 199 8.51 19.79 26.47
CA ALA A 199 7.56 20.35 25.52
C ALA A 199 6.15 19.72 25.66
N LEU A 200 6.09 18.41 25.88
CA LEU A 200 4.83 17.71 26.12
C LEU A 200 4.20 18.10 27.46
N ASN A 201 4.98 18.31 28.53
CA ASN A 201 4.48 18.71 29.84
C ASN A 201 3.95 20.15 29.87
N ASP A 202 4.50 21.03 29.06
CA ASP A 202 4.07 22.44 28.94
C ASP A 202 2.83 22.58 28.02
N ALA A 203 2.55 21.58 27.19
CA ALA A 203 1.44 21.59 26.22
C ALA A 203 0.06 21.53 26.90
N LYS A 204 -0.92 22.22 26.33
CA LYS A 204 -2.33 22.19 26.79
C LYS A 204 -3.23 21.33 25.91
N LYS A 205 -2.90 21.21 24.63
CA LYS A 205 -3.69 20.49 23.62
C LYS A 205 -2.75 19.67 22.76
N VAL A 206 -2.43 18.48 23.21
CA VAL A 206 -1.61 17.55 22.42
C VAL A 206 -2.50 16.79 21.44
N THR A 207 -2.03 16.61 20.20
CA THR A 207 -2.58 15.64 19.24
C THR A 207 -1.47 14.70 18.79
N ILE A 208 -1.75 13.41 18.71
CA ILE A 208 -0.84 12.40 18.21
C ILE A 208 -1.15 12.13 16.74
N LEU A 209 -0.14 12.16 15.86
CA LEU A 209 -0.24 11.72 14.48
C LEU A 209 0.53 10.40 14.31
N ALA A 210 -0.20 9.29 14.15
CA ALA A 210 0.35 7.95 14.02
C ALA A 210 0.49 7.52 12.56
N GLY A 211 1.68 7.05 12.18
CA GLY A 211 1.95 6.44 10.86
C GLY A 211 2.22 4.94 10.96
N SER A 212 2.76 4.35 9.88
CA SER A 212 3.10 2.91 9.86
C SER A 212 4.17 2.50 10.87
N GLY A 213 4.95 3.45 11.38
CA GLY A 213 5.97 3.17 12.40
C GLY A 213 5.42 2.84 13.79
N VAL A 214 4.08 2.94 14.00
CA VAL A 214 3.44 2.47 15.24
C VAL A 214 3.14 0.97 15.23
N ALA A 215 3.49 0.26 14.15
CA ALA A 215 3.38 -1.18 14.08
C ALA A 215 4.08 -1.86 15.28
N GLY A 216 3.35 -2.68 16.03
CA GLY A 216 3.85 -3.35 17.23
C GLY A 216 4.04 -2.44 18.46
N ALA A 217 3.51 -1.20 18.42
CA ALA A 217 3.56 -0.23 19.52
C ALA A 217 2.16 0.25 19.94
N HIS A 218 1.12 -0.51 19.64
CA HIS A 218 -0.28 -0.13 19.89
C HIS A 218 -0.50 0.28 21.34
N ASP A 219 -0.18 -0.57 22.30
CA ASP A 219 -0.43 -0.33 23.73
C ASP A 219 0.37 0.85 24.27
N GLU A 220 1.61 1.02 23.80
CA GLU A 220 2.46 2.12 24.21
C GLU A 220 1.95 3.48 23.67
N VAL A 221 1.40 3.49 22.45
CA VAL A 221 0.79 4.69 21.86
C VAL A 221 -0.52 5.04 22.58
N LEU A 222 -1.33 4.07 22.94
CA LEU A 222 -2.53 4.28 23.74
C LEU A 222 -2.17 4.82 25.14
N ALA A 223 -1.13 4.29 25.80
CA ALA A 223 -0.67 4.78 27.09
C ALA A 223 -0.17 6.23 27.01
N LEU A 224 0.50 6.62 25.92
CA LEU A 224 0.86 8.02 25.67
C LEU A 224 -0.39 8.90 25.52
N ALA A 225 -1.39 8.45 24.75
CA ALA A 225 -2.63 9.18 24.55
C ALA A 225 -3.41 9.35 25.86
N GLU A 226 -3.47 8.32 26.69
CA GLU A 226 -4.08 8.36 28.02
C GLU A 226 -3.37 9.38 28.91
N THR A 227 -2.05 9.29 29.04
CA THR A 227 -1.25 10.18 29.88
C THR A 227 -1.34 11.64 29.43
N LEU A 228 -1.33 11.86 28.11
CA LEU A 228 -1.37 13.20 27.52
C LEU A 228 -2.80 13.72 27.32
N GLN A 229 -3.85 12.92 27.57
CA GLN A 229 -5.24 13.21 27.23
C GLN A 229 -5.37 13.71 25.78
N ALA A 230 -4.72 12.98 24.85
CA ALA A 230 -4.53 13.40 23.48
C ALA A 230 -5.36 12.54 22.49
N PRO A 231 -6.10 13.15 21.56
CA PRO A 231 -6.67 12.41 20.44
C PRO A 231 -5.57 11.83 19.54
N ILE A 232 -5.82 10.63 19.01
CA ILE A 232 -4.97 9.98 18.03
C ILE A 232 -5.58 10.18 16.65
N VAL A 233 -4.82 10.84 15.78
CA VAL A 233 -5.07 10.94 14.34
C VAL A 233 -4.11 9.99 13.65
N HIS A 234 -4.55 9.30 12.60
CA HIS A 234 -3.63 8.43 11.88
C HIS A 234 -3.53 8.77 10.39
N ALA A 235 -2.39 8.45 9.78
CA ALA A 235 -2.23 8.37 8.34
C ALA A 235 -2.82 7.04 7.84
N LEU A 236 -3.06 6.90 6.52
CA LEU A 236 -3.64 5.69 5.95
C LEU A 236 -2.88 4.42 6.35
N ARG A 237 -1.54 4.43 6.26
CA ARG A 237 -0.70 3.28 6.65
C ARG A 237 -0.57 3.08 8.16
N GLY A 238 -1.09 3.99 8.97
CA GLY A 238 -1.22 3.81 10.42
C GLY A 238 -2.50 3.11 10.82
N LYS A 239 -3.54 3.15 9.96
CA LYS A 239 -4.89 2.66 10.24
C LYS A 239 -4.92 1.24 10.81
N GLU A 240 -4.31 0.27 10.15
CA GLU A 240 -4.33 -1.13 10.57
C GLU A 240 -3.62 -1.41 11.90
N HIS A 241 -2.79 -0.47 12.35
CA HIS A 241 -1.98 -0.63 13.56
C HIS A 241 -2.56 0.08 14.78
N ILE A 242 -3.45 1.08 14.62
CA ILE A 242 -3.87 1.95 15.72
C ILE A 242 -5.38 2.21 15.82
N GLU A 243 -6.18 1.88 14.81
CA GLU A 243 -7.62 2.19 14.82
C GLU A 243 -8.40 1.31 15.82
N TRP A 244 -8.03 0.06 15.97
CA TRP A 244 -8.76 -0.93 16.77
C TRP A 244 -8.56 -0.75 18.27
N ASP A 245 -9.58 -1.09 19.07
CA ASP A 245 -9.60 -1.00 20.55
C ASP A 245 -9.00 0.30 21.09
N ASN A 246 -9.27 1.42 20.37
CA ASN A 246 -8.66 2.72 20.62
C ASN A 246 -9.71 3.77 20.99
N PRO A 247 -9.92 4.09 22.28
CA PRO A 247 -10.88 5.11 22.70
C PRO A 247 -10.46 6.55 22.36
N TYR A 248 -9.20 6.75 21.96
CA TYR A 248 -8.60 8.05 21.61
C TYR A 248 -8.61 8.29 20.10
N ASP A 249 -9.05 7.32 19.28
CA ASP A 249 -9.09 7.47 17.84
C ASP A 249 -10.09 8.54 17.40
N VAL A 250 -9.64 9.43 16.53
CA VAL A 250 -10.45 10.48 15.91
C VAL A 250 -10.38 10.44 14.39
N GLY A 251 -9.94 9.30 13.88
CA GLY A 251 -9.90 8.98 12.47
C GLY A 251 -8.67 9.55 11.77
N MET A 252 -8.73 9.50 10.46
CA MET A 252 -7.62 9.77 9.56
C MET A 252 -7.58 11.24 9.14
N THR A 253 -6.37 11.77 8.91
CA THR A 253 -6.16 13.07 8.25
C THR A 253 -5.72 12.88 6.79
N GLY A 254 -5.63 13.98 6.04
CA GLY A 254 -5.19 14.02 4.64
C GLY A 254 -6.35 14.00 3.65
N LEU A 255 -6.02 13.80 2.37
CA LEU A 255 -7.00 13.85 1.26
C LEU A 255 -8.16 12.85 1.42
N LEU A 256 -7.86 11.68 1.98
CA LEU A 256 -8.83 10.61 2.21
C LEU A 256 -9.49 10.69 3.59
N GLY A 257 -9.00 11.60 4.43
CA GLY A 257 -9.31 11.65 5.85
C GLY A 257 -10.69 12.19 6.21
N PHE A 258 -10.88 12.36 7.51
CA PHE A 258 -12.10 12.85 8.13
C PHE A 258 -11.94 14.29 8.62
N SER A 259 -13.04 15.03 8.68
CA SER A 259 -13.03 16.38 9.23
C SER A 259 -12.58 16.40 10.69
N SER A 260 -12.84 15.35 11.46
CA SER A 260 -12.41 15.19 12.85
C SER A 260 -10.89 15.11 12.99
N GLY A 261 -10.22 14.25 12.21
CA GLY A 261 -8.76 14.14 12.23
C GLY A 261 -8.07 15.44 11.80
N TYR A 262 -8.59 16.10 10.75
CA TYR A 262 -8.11 17.41 10.33
C TYR A 262 -8.23 18.46 11.44
N LYS A 263 -9.40 18.57 12.08
CA LYS A 263 -9.68 19.55 13.12
C LYS A 263 -8.88 19.30 14.39
N ALA A 264 -8.68 18.05 14.78
CA ALA A 264 -7.82 17.70 15.91
C ALA A 264 -6.37 18.15 15.70
N MET A 265 -5.84 17.99 14.46
CA MET A 265 -4.52 18.51 14.12
C MET A 265 -4.46 20.04 14.06
N GLU A 266 -5.44 20.68 13.43
CA GLU A 266 -5.47 22.16 13.28
C GLU A 266 -5.54 22.87 14.64
N SER A 267 -6.27 22.30 15.61
CA SER A 267 -6.58 22.93 16.89
C SER A 267 -5.60 22.62 18.02
N CYS A 268 -4.59 21.77 17.80
CA CYS A 268 -3.59 21.46 18.81
C CYS A 268 -2.58 22.60 18.96
N ASP A 269 -1.96 22.71 20.15
CA ASP A 269 -0.80 23.55 20.37
C ASP A 269 0.52 22.75 20.32
N THR A 270 0.43 21.43 20.41
CA THR A 270 1.54 20.50 20.30
C THR A 270 1.15 19.26 19.49
N LEU A 271 1.92 18.97 18.45
CA LEU A 271 1.76 17.79 17.58
C LEU A 271 2.88 16.79 17.88
N LEU A 272 2.52 15.59 18.32
CA LEU A 272 3.44 14.46 18.47
C LEU A 272 3.30 13.51 17.27
N MET A 273 4.31 13.49 16.41
CA MET A 273 4.36 12.63 15.23
C MET A 273 5.10 11.33 15.56
N LEU A 274 4.45 10.19 15.35
CA LEU A 274 4.97 8.85 15.67
C LEU A 274 5.10 8.00 14.39
N GLY A 275 6.33 7.84 13.92
CA GLY A 275 6.67 6.94 12.81
C GLY A 275 5.89 7.22 11.53
N THR A 276 5.77 8.49 11.16
CA THR A 276 5.00 8.93 10.01
C THR A 276 5.81 9.78 9.03
N ASP A 277 5.65 9.48 7.74
CA ASP A 277 6.14 10.29 6.61
C ASP A 277 4.97 10.92 5.85
N PHE A 278 3.90 11.32 6.56
CA PHE A 278 2.68 11.91 6.01
C PHE A 278 3.00 13.10 5.09
N PRO A 279 2.66 13.05 3.77
CA PRO A 279 3.28 13.94 2.78
C PRO A 279 2.62 15.31 2.63
N TYR A 280 1.38 15.49 3.07
CA TYR A 280 0.53 16.63 2.70
C TYR A 280 0.71 17.80 3.66
N ARG A 281 1.59 18.74 3.31
CA ARG A 281 1.97 19.90 4.14
C ARG A 281 0.80 20.76 4.58
N GLN A 282 -0.23 20.90 3.77
CA GLN A 282 -1.41 21.72 4.07
C GLN A 282 -2.29 21.19 5.21
N PHE A 283 -2.03 19.98 5.68
CA PHE A 283 -2.76 19.38 6.79
C PHE A 283 -2.01 19.48 8.14
N PHE A 284 -0.80 20.00 8.14
CA PHE A 284 -0.05 20.22 9.38
C PHE A 284 -0.46 21.53 10.05
N PRO A 285 -0.50 21.60 11.41
CA PRO A 285 -0.79 22.83 12.12
C PRO A 285 0.33 23.85 11.91
N SER A 286 -0.05 25.11 11.68
CA SER A 286 0.91 26.19 11.37
C SER A 286 1.57 26.85 12.58
N LYS A 287 1.05 26.61 13.81
CA LYS A 287 1.45 27.29 15.05
C LYS A 287 1.79 26.35 16.20
N ALA A 288 1.66 25.06 16.01
CA ALA A 288 1.93 24.07 17.04
C ALA A 288 3.43 23.81 17.19
N THR A 289 3.85 23.49 18.40
CA THR A 289 5.13 22.83 18.66
C THR A 289 5.09 21.42 18.05
N VAL A 290 6.07 21.08 17.24
CA VAL A 290 6.12 19.79 16.55
C VAL A 290 7.23 18.91 17.09
N ILE A 291 6.86 17.76 17.62
CA ILE A 291 7.76 16.72 18.12
C ILE A 291 7.65 15.53 17.16
N GLN A 292 8.77 15.08 16.59
CA GLN A 292 8.78 13.97 15.64
C GLN A 292 9.66 12.83 16.12
N VAL A 293 9.07 11.62 16.15
CA VAL A 293 9.77 10.34 16.39
C VAL A 293 9.83 9.59 15.08
N ASP A 294 11.03 9.27 14.63
CA ASP A 294 11.26 8.37 13.49
C ASP A 294 12.52 7.55 13.73
N ILE A 295 12.52 6.29 13.30
CA ILE A 295 13.69 5.42 13.39
C ILE A 295 14.83 5.89 12.46
N ARG A 296 14.51 6.72 11.47
CA ARG A 296 15.43 7.27 10.47
C ARG A 296 15.62 8.77 10.69
N GLY A 297 16.79 9.15 11.15
CA GLY A 297 17.12 10.55 11.42
C GLY A 297 16.96 11.48 10.21
N GLU A 298 17.19 10.98 8.99
CA GLU A 298 17.05 11.75 7.74
C GLU A 298 15.59 12.09 7.37
N GLN A 299 14.61 11.52 8.06
CA GLN A 299 13.19 11.86 7.88
C GLN A 299 12.72 12.99 8.77
N LEU A 300 13.48 13.30 9.81
CA LEU A 300 13.12 14.38 10.74
C LEU A 300 13.06 15.74 10.02
N GLY A 301 11.98 16.47 10.21
CA GLY A 301 11.76 17.78 9.62
C GLY A 301 11.48 17.80 8.10
N ARG A 302 11.41 16.66 7.43
CA ARG A 302 11.24 16.58 5.97
C ARG A 302 9.89 17.14 5.50
N ARG A 303 8.83 16.98 6.28
CA ARG A 303 7.45 17.34 5.89
C ARG A 303 7.00 18.67 6.48
N THR A 304 7.37 18.94 7.70
CA THR A 304 7.07 20.18 8.42
C THR A 304 8.27 20.55 9.29
N PRO A 305 8.51 21.85 9.61
CA PRO A 305 9.48 22.21 10.62
C PRO A 305 9.18 21.51 11.93
N ILE A 306 10.21 21.10 12.64
CA ILE A 306 10.09 20.43 13.95
C ILE A 306 10.84 21.21 15.02
N ASP A 307 10.35 21.19 16.26
CA ASP A 307 11.00 21.78 17.43
C ASP A 307 11.86 20.75 18.16
N VAL A 308 11.40 19.48 18.20
CA VAL A 308 12.13 18.39 18.84
C VAL A 308 12.12 17.15 17.93
N GLY A 309 13.30 16.64 17.59
CA GLY A 309 13.48 15.41 16.82
C GLY A 309 14.02 14.28 17.70
N LEU A 310 13.40 13.10 17.61
CA LEU A 310 13.82 11.89 18.32
C LEU A 310 14.09 10.77 17.31
N VAL A 311 15.35 10.32 17.23
CA VAL A 311 15.72 9.15 16.44
C VAL A 311 15.53 7.90 17.30
N GLY A 312 14.47 7.12 17.02
CA GLY A 312 14.14 5.94 17.81
C GLY A 312 12.95 5.16 17.24
N GLY A 313 12.82 3.90 17.66
CA GLY A 313 11.61 3.14 17.49
C GLY A 313 10.47 3.76 18.29
N VAL A 314 9.23 3.69 17.76
CA VAL A 314 8.08 4.30 18.46
C VAL A 314 7.84 3.63 19.80
N LYS A 315 7.87 2.30 19.86
CA LYS A 315 7.67 1.52 21.09
C LYS A 315 8.67 1.90 22.18
N GLU A 316 9.94 1.88 21.85
CA GLU A 316 11.04 2.17 22.75
C GLU A 316 11.01 3.63 23.23
N THR A 317 10.71 4.54 22.31
CA THR A 317 10.59 5.96 22.61
C THR A 317 9.40 6.25 23.52
N ALA A 318 8.25 5.64 23.26
CA ALA A 318 7.06 5.77 24.10
C ALA A 318 7.33 5.28 25.53
N ASN A 319 7.91 4.08 25.67
CA ASN A 319 8.28 3.52 26.98
C ASN A 319 9.29 4.40 27.75
N ALA A 320 10.20 5.05 27.04
CA ALA A 320 11.17 5.97 27.66
C ALA A 320 10.57 7.34 28.01
N LEU A 321 9.56 7.81 27.28
CA LEU A 321 8.89 9.10 27.55
C LEU A 321 7.87 9.00 28.68
N LEU A 322 7.07 7.92 28.74
CA LEU A 322 5.99 7.77 29.72
C LEU A 322 6.38 8.12 31.18
N PRO A 323 7.51 7.64 31.72
CA PRO A 323 7.92 7.97 33.08
C PRO A 323 8.29 9.48 33.30
N LEU A 324 8.49 10.22 32.21
CA LEU A 324 8.88 11.65 32.25
C LEU A 324 7.67 12.58 32.09
N LEU A 325 6.49 12.02 31.77
CA LEU A 325 5.28 12.79 31.50
C LEU A 325 4.43 12.99 32.75
N GLN A 326 3.72 14.12 32.80
CA GLN A 326 2.76 14.47 33.86
C GLN A 326 1.35 14.11 33.40
N GLY A 327 0.62 13.36 34.23
CA GLY A 327 -0.71 12.83 33.89
C GLY A 327 -1.92 13.70 34.32
N ASP A 328 -1.72 14.79 35.07
CA ASP A 328 -2.86 15.65 35.51
C ASP A 328 -3.17 16.71 34.46
N ARG A 329 -4.04 16.37 33.50
CA ARG A 329 -4.35 17.20 32.33
C ARG A 329 -5.85 17.29 32.06
N SER A 330 -6.24 18.37 31.41
CA SER A 330 -7.63 18.55 30.92
C SER A 330 -7.91 17.64 29.71
N SER A 331 -8.96 16.85 29.78
CA SER A 331 -9.45 16.02 28.67
C SER A 331 -10.23 16.80 27.61
N LYS A 332 -10.47 18.10 27.80
CA LYS A 332 -11.38 18.88 26.94
C LYS A 332 -11.08 18.74 25.44
N HIS A 333 -9.81 18.81 25.04
CA HIS A 333 -9.41 18.69 23.63
C HIS A 333 -9.71 17.29 23.08
N LEU A 334 -9.44 16.25 23.86
CA LEU A 334 -9.76 14.86 23.53
C LEU A 334 -11.27 14.66 23.41
N ASP A 335 -12.04 15.08 24.41
CA ASP A 335 -13.50 14.91 24.44
C ASP A 335 -14.20 15.57 23.25
N GLU A 336 -13.80 16.83 22.93
CA GLU A 336 -14.32 17.56 21.77
C GLU A 336 -13.98 16.86 20.45
N SER A 337 -12.74 16.32 20.32
CA SER A 337 -12.27 15.62 19.11
C SER A 337 -12.99 14.28 18.92
N VAL A 338 -13.17 13.49 19.99
CA VAL A 338 -13.90 12.22 19.96
C VAL A 338 -15.39 12.46 19.66
N ALA A 339 -16.00 13.49 20.25
CA ALA A 339 -17.40 13.84 19.96
C ALA A 339 -17.58 14.25 18.48
N HIS A 340 -16.60 14.96 17.90
CA HIS A 340 -16.60 15.29 16.48
C HIS A 340 -16.47 14.03 15.61
N TYR A 341 -15.58 13.11 15.98
CA TYR A 341 -15.40 11.86 15.23
C TYR A 341 -16.67 11.01 15.21
N ARG A 342 -17.35 10.85 16.35
CA ARG A 342 -18.64 10.13 16.41
C ARG A 342 -19.66 10.68 15.43
N LYS A 343 -19.84 12.01 15.40
CA LYS A 343 -20.73 12.66 14.43
C LYS A 343 -20.29 12.46 12.97
N THR A 344 -19.00 12.44 12.74
CA THR A 344 -18.46 12.18 11.40
C THR A 344 -18.75 10.74 10.96
N ARG A 345 -18.57 9.76 11.86
CA ARG A 345 -18.91 8.34 11.59
C ARG A 345 -20.39 8.16 11.32
N GLU A 346 -21.27 8.69 12.15
CA GLU A 346 -22.72 8.62 11.96
C GLU A 346 -23.13 9.10 10.56
N ARG A 347 -22.57 10.22 10.09
CA ARG A 347 -22.85 10.74 8.74
C ARG A 347 -22.34 9.85 7.62
N LEU A 348 -21.17 9.23 7.79
CA LEU A 348 -20.63 8.30 6.81
C LEU A 348 -21.45 7.00 6.77
N ASP A 349 -21.85 6.49 7.92
CA ASP A 349 -22.68 5.29 8.03
C ASP A 349 -24.07 5.47 7.40
N ASP A 350 -24.66 6.67 7.50
CA ASP A 350 -25.89 7.04 6.81
C ASP A 350 -25.78 6.99 5.27
N LEU A 351 -24.56 7.14 4.71
CA LEU A 351 -24.31 7.07 3.28
C LEU A 351 -24.10 5.63 2.79
N ALA A 352 -23.62 4.76 3.64
CA ALA A 352 -23.24 3.39 3.30
C ALA A 352 -24.45 2.43 3.41
N VAL A 353 -25.54 2.76 2.73
CA VAL A 353 -26.79 1.98 2.76
C VAL A 353 -27.25 1.67 1.33
N ASP A 354 -28.04 0.62 1.19
CA ASP A 354 -28.79 0.38 -0.05
C ASP A 354 -29.93 1.40 -0.13
N ASP A 355 -29.84 2.31 -1.08
CA ASP A 355 -30.85 3.34 -1.33
C ASP A 355 -31.92 2.90 -2.36
N GLY A 356 -31.89 1.61 -2.78
CA GLY A 356 -32.79 1.01 -3.76
C GLY A 356 -32.59 1.50 -5.20
N LYS A 357 -31.55 2.29 -5.46
CA LYS A 357 -31.24 2.83 -6.78
C LYS A 357 -30.17 2.00 -7.51
N ALA A 358 -30.09 2.19 -8.80
CA ALA A 358 -28.98 1.77 -9.65
C ALA A 358 -28.34 3.03 -10.25
N PRO A 359 -27.02 3.08 -10.39
CA PRO A 359 -25.99 2.12 -9.99
C PRO A 359 -25.74 2.07 -8.48
N VAL A 360 -24.99 1.05 -8.02
CA VAL A 360 -24.70 0.80 -6.59
C VAL A 360 -23.84 1.92 -5.98
N ARG A 361 -24.11 2.29 -4.76
CA ARG A 361 -23.26 3.23 -4.02
C ARG A 361 -21.95 2.56 -3.59
N PRO A 362 -20.79 3.13 -3.88
CA PRO A 362 -19.51 2.51 -3.56
C PRO A 362 -19.23 2.40 -2.05
N GLU A 363 -19.78 3.32 -1.23
CA GLU A 363 -19.76 3.24 0.25
C GLU A 363 -20.43 1.96 0.74
N TYR A 364 -21.57 1.62 0.14
CA TYR A 364 -22.31 0.42 0.51
C TYR A 364 -21.55 -0.85 0.14
N VAL A 365 -20.81 -0.84 -0.99
CA VAL A 365 -19.92 -1.95 -1.36
C VAL A 365 -18.88 -2.20 -0.27
N ALA A 366 -18.18 -1.15 0.16
CA ALA A 366 -17.14 -1.27 1.19
C ALA A 366 -17.72 -1.71 2.54
N ARG A 367 -18.91 -1.21 2.92
CA ARG A 367 -19.61 -1.62 4.15
C ARG A 367 -20.00 -3.10 4.13
N VAL A 368 -20.57 -3.58 3.03
CA VAL A 368 -20.95 -4.99 2.90
C VAL A 368 -19.71 -5.90 2.99
N LEU A 369 -18.59 -5.48 2.39
CA LEU A 369 -17.33 -6.20 2.52
C LEU A 369 -16.82 -6.22 3.95
N ASP A 370 -16.88 -5.09 4.65
CA ASP A 370 -16.48 -5.00 6.05
C ASP A 370 -17.29 -5.93 6.97
N GLU A 371 -18.59 -6.01 6.73
CA GLU A 371 -19.52 -6.84 7.52
C GLU A 371 -19.39 -8.36 7.24
N LEU A 372 -19.00 -8.76 6.02
CA LEU A 372 -18.99 -10.15 5.58
C LEU A 372 -17.59 -10.77 5.53
N ALA A 373 -16.54 -9.97 5.52
CA ALA A 373 -15.17 -10.47 5.49
C ALA A 373 -14.76 -11.09 6.82
N ASP A 374 -13.88 -12.08 6.74
CA ASP A 374 -13.32 -12.79 7.89
C ASP A 374 -12.57 -11.82 8.83
N GLU A 375 -12.45 -12.22 10.09
CA GLU A 375 -11.77 -11.42 11.13
C GLU A 375 -10.29 -11.16 10.81
N ASP A 376 -9.64 -12.02 10.05
CA ASP A 376 -8.24 -11.92 9.67
C ASP A 376 -8.04 -11.68 8.17
N ALA A 377 -9.09 -11.28 7.45
CA ALA A 377 -9.03 -10.99 6.03
C ALA A 377 -7.91 -9.98 5.68
N VAL A 378 -7.32 -10.15 4.51
CA VAL A 378 -6.39 -9.18 3.95
C VAL A 378 -7.06 -8.46 2.77
N PHE A 379 -7.14 -7.16 2.87
CA PHE A 379 -7.61 -6.31 1.79
C PHE A 379 -6.41 -5.72 1.05
N THR A 380 -6.47 -5.76 -0.28
CA THR A 380 -5.59 -4.95 -1.12
C THR A 380 -6.43 -3.92 -1.87
N ALA A 381 -5.90 -2.71 -2.07
CA ALA A 381 -6.69 -1.64 -2.68
C ALA A 381 -5.91 -0.87 -3.75
N ASP A 382 -6.54 -0.67 -4.91
CA ASP A 382 -6.02 0.21 -5.96
C ASP A 382 -6.02 1.66 -5.49
N VAL A 383 -4.97 2.39 -5.84
CA VAL A 383 -4.95 3.83 -5.67
C VAL A 383 -5.92 4.48 -6.65
N GLY A 384 -6.84 5.26 -6.10
CA GLY A 384 -8.00 5.85 -6.78
C GLY A 384 -9.21 5.82 -5.86
N SER A 385 -10.41 5.65 -6.42
CA SER A 385 -11.65 5.54 -5.62
C SER A 385 -11.64 4.37 -4.63
N PRO A 386 -11.15 3.15 -4.98
CA PRO A 386 -11.19 2.02 -4.06
C PRO A 386 -10.49 2.26 -2.72
N VAL A 387 -9.33 2.94 -2.72
CA VAL A 387 -8.63 3.24 -1.47
C VAL A 387 -9.42 4.20 -0.56
N ILE A 388 -10.24 5.11 -1.14
CA ILE A 388 -11.08 6.01 -0.36
C ILE A 388 -12.10 5.20 0.43
N TRP A 389 -12.76 4.27 -0.24
CA TRP A 389 -13.80 3.43 0.35
C TRP A 389 -13.22 2.48 1.38
N ALA A 390 -12.05 1.86 1.07
CA ALA A 390 -11.31 1.05 2.04
C ALA A 390 -10.93 1.85 3.28
N ALA A 391 -10.36 3.04 3.10
CA ALA A 391 -9.91 3.89 4.20
C ALA A 391 -11.05 4.34 5.12
N ARG A 392 -12.24 4.59 4.57
CA ARG A 392 -13.38 5.16 5.30
C ARG A 392 -14.32 4.14 5.90
N TYR A 393 -14.46 2.96 5.29
CA TYR A 393 -15.50 1.99 5.63
C TYR A 393 -15.01 0.62 6.07
N LEU A 394 -13.77 0.23 5.78
CA LEU A 394 -13.20 -0.99 6.36
C LEU A 394 -12.72 -0.71 7.79
N HIS A 395 -13.15 -1.51 8.75
CA HIS A 395 -12.70 -1.43 10.13
C HIS A 395 -11.55 -2.42 10.38
N MET A 396 -10.48 -1.92 10.97
CA MET A 396 -9.36 -2.74 11.40
C MET A 396 -9.59 -3.24 12.82
N ASN A 397 -9.14 -4.47 13.10
CA ASN A 397 -9.37 -5.15 14.37
C ASN A 397 -8.10 -5.80 14.95
N GLY A 398 -6.93 -5.34 14.49
CA GLY A 398 -5.63 -5.88 14.90
C GLY A 398 -5.22 -7.19 14.21
N LYS A 399 -6.12 -7.82 13.43
CA LYS A 399 -5.86 -9.05 12.65
C LYS A 399 -5.98 -8.80 11.15
N ARG A 400 -6.94 -7.98 10.73
CA ARG A 400 -7.10 -7.55 9.33
C ARG A 400 -5.92 -6.72 8.88
N ARG A 401 -5.57 -6.86 7.62
CA ARG A 401 -4.51 -6.09 6.98
C ARG A 401 -5.09 -5.27 5.81
N LEU A 402 -4.49 -4.13 5.55
CA LEU A 402 -4.82 -3.27 4.41
C LEU A 402 -3.53 -2.90 3.68
N ILE A 403 -3.29 -3.53 2.54
CA ILE A 403 -2.09 -3.38 1.72
C ILE A 403 -2.40 -2.59 0.45
N GLY A 404 -1.48 -1.76 -0.01
CA GLY A 404 -1.65 -1.00 -1.24
C GLY A 404 -0.46 -0.13 -1.58
N SER A 405 -0.49 0.45 -2.77
CA SER A 405 0.55 1.36 -3.27
C SER A 405 0.46 2.77 -2.64
N PHE A 406 0.27 2.83 -1.30
CA PHE A 406 -0.09 4.08 -0.61
C PHE A 406 1.05 5.09 -0.49
N ALA A 407 2.29 4.68 -0.67
CA ALA A 407 3.46 5.56 -0.68
C ALA A 407 3.94 5.90 -2.10
N HIS A 408 3.60 5.08 -3.10
CA HIS A 408 3.96 5.27 -4.50
C HIS A 408 2.81 5.83 -5.33
N GLY A 409 1.59 5.36 -5.11
CA GLY A 409 0.39 5.89 -5.76
C GLY A 409 0.05 5.20 -7.08
N SER A 410 0.48 3.95 -7.30
CA SER A 410 0.15 3.23 -8.53
C SER A 410 -1.30 2.78 -8.55
N MET A 411 -1.92 2.84 -9.72
CA MET A 411 -3.08 2.05 -10.08
C MET A 411 -2.64 0.60 -10.39
N ALA A 412 -3.58 -0.30 -10.58
CA ALA A 412 -3.37 -1.70 -10.95
C ALA A 412 -2.63 -2.57 -9.90
N ASN A 413 -2.40 -2.06 -8.69
CA ASN A 413 -1.67 -2.78 -7.66
C ASN A 413 -2.52 -3.81 -6.90
N ALA A 414 -3.83 -3.59 -6.77
CA ALA A 414 -4.67 -4.39 -5.86
C ALA A 414 -4.68 -5.89 -6.22
N MET A 415 -4.95 -6.22 -7.47
CA MET A 415 -5.02 -7.62 -7.91
C MET A 415 -3.67 -8.33 -7.81
N PRO A 416 -2.54 -7.79 -8.34
CA PRO A 416 -1.24 -8.41 -8.16
C PRO A 416 -0.79 -8.55 -6.71
N GLN A 417 -1.04 -7.53 -5.88
CA GLN A 417 -0.73 -7.61 -4.44
C GLN A 417 -1.55 -8.71 -3.75
N ALA A 418 -2.81 -8.90 -4.14
CA ALA A 418 -3.63 -10.00 -3.63
C ALA A 418 -3.05 -11.37 -4.00
N LEU A 419 -2.46 -11.53 -5.21
CA LEU A 419 -1.75 -12.76 -5.55
C LEU A 419 -0.58 -13.01 -4.60
N GLY A 420 0.20 -11.95 -4.31
CA GLY A 420 1.34 -12.02 -3.39
C GLY A 420 0.94 -12.50 -2.01
N VAL A 421 -0.10 -11.90 -1.44
CA VAL A 421 -0.67 -12.28 -0.15
C VAL A 421 -1.18 -13.72 -0.14
N GLN A 422 -1.99 -14.08 -1.16
CA GLN A 422 -2.58 -15.43 -1.23
C GLN A 422 -1.54 -16.52 -1.49
N GLY A 423 -0.44 -16.19 -2.13
CA GLY A 423 0.69 -17.09 -2.32
C GLY A 423 1.39 -17.48 -1.02
N VAL A 424 1.32 -16.62 0.00
CA VAL A 424 1.86 -16.89 1.35
C VAL A 424 0.97 -17.86 2.12
N ASP A 425 -0.31 -17.53 2.19
CA ASP A 425 -1.30 -18.34 2.93
C ASP A 425 -2.58 -18.50 2.09
N ARG A 426 -2.77 -19.72 1.57
CA ARG A 426 -3.92 -20.05 0.74
C ARG A 426 -5.23 -20.18 1.53
N SER A 427 -5.16 -20.38 2.84
CA SER A 427 -6.33 -20.52 3.72
C SER A 427 -6.90 -19.17 4.14
N ARG A 428 -6.11 -18.10 4.07
CA ARG A 428 -6.52 -16.77 4.48
C ARG A 428 -7.38 -16.11 3.42
N GLN A 429 -8.44 -15.46 3.84
CA GLN A 429 -9.31 -14.72 2.91
C GLN A 429 -8.60 -13.47 2.39
N VAL A 430 -8.45 -13.34 1.06
CA VAL A 430 -7.82 -12.20 0.40
C VAL A 430 -8.79 -11.54 -0.57
N ILE A 431 -9.03 -10.25 -0.37
CA ILE A 431 -9.99 -9.46 -1.13
C ILE A 431 -9.29 -8.26 -1.79
N ALA A 432 -9.23 -8.25 -3.12
CA ALA A 432 -8.72 -7.14 -3.89
C ALA A 432 -9.84 -6.15 -4.23
N LEU A 433 -9.69 -4.91 -3.79
CA LEU A 433 -10.55 -3.78 -4.13
C LEU A 433 -9.95 -3.06 -5.34
N ALA A 434 -10.39 -3.46 -6.52
CA ALA A 434 -9.86 -2.96 -7.78
C ALA A 434 -10.74 -1.83 -8.35
N GLY A 435 -10.11 -0.80 -8.88
CA GLY A 435 -10.79 0.13 -9.78
C GLY A 435 -10.89 -0.47 -11.18
N ASP A 436 -11.92 -0.10 -11.93
CA ASP A 436 -12.11 -0.54 -13.31
C ASP A 436 -10.92 -0.18 -14.20
N GLY A 437 -10.44 1.06 -14.11
CA GLY A 437 -9.25 1.50 -14.84
C GLY A 437 -7.96 0.80 -14.36
N GLY A 438 -7.82 0.55 -13.04
CA GLY A 438 -6.68 -0.15 -12.48
C GLY A 438 -6.64 -1.61 -12.90
N LEU A 439 -7.75 -2.34 -12.77
CA LEU A 439 -7.84 -3.73 -13.20
C LEU A 439 -7.52 -3.89 -14.69
N ALA A 440 -8.04 -2.97 -15.53
CA ALA A 440 -7.83 -3.02 -16.97
C ALA A 440 -6.34 -2.94 -17.38
N MET A 441 -5.49 -2.23 -16.62
CA MET A 441 -4.06 -2.08 -16.93
C MET A 441 -3.28 -3.40 -16.86
N LEU A 442 -3.59 -4.27 -15.90
CA LEU A 442 -2.92 -5.57 -15.71
C LEU A 442 -3.90 -6.75 -15.83
N LEU A 443 -4.95 -6.60 -16.64
CA LEU A 443 -6.04 -7.56 -16.80
C LEU A 443 -5.55 -8.97 -17.18
N GLY A 444 -4.45 -9.06 -17.94
CA GLY A 444 -3.84 -10.33 -18.33
C GLY A 444 -3.39 -11.22 -17.16
N ASP A 445 -3.08 -10.61 -16.01
CA ASP A 445 -2.65 -11.35 -14.82
C ASP A 445 -3.80 -12.04 -14.05
N LEU A 446 -5.06 -11.89 -14.48
CA LEU A 446 -6.12 -12.81 -14.09
C LEU A 446 -5.77 -14.28 -14.44
N LEU A 447 -5.03 -14.49 -15.54
CA LEU A 447 -4.53 -15.82 -15.91
C LEU A 447 -3.46 -16.33 -14.93
N SER A 448 -2.72 -15.43 -14.28
CA SER A 448 -1.76 -15.79 -13.23
C SER A 448 -2.45 -16.34 -11.98
N ILE A 449 -3.64 -15.84 -11.65
CA ILE A 449 -4.50 -16.39 -10.59
C ILE A 449 -4.85 -17.85 -10.89
N ARG A 450 -5.31 -18.09 -12.10
CA ARG A 450 -5.67 -19.45 -12.58
C ARG A 450 -4.46 -20.37 -12.56
N GLN A 451 -3.33 -19.92 -13.11
CA GLN A 451 -2.13 -20.75 -13.25
C GLN A 451 -1.51 -21.15 -11.91
N ASN A 452 -1.56 -20.26 -10.92
CA ASN A 452 -1.07 -20.55 -9.57
C ASN A 452 -2.17 -21.10 -8.65
N ASP A 453 -3.39 -21.30 -9.17
CA ASP A 453 -4.56 -21.82 -8.44
C ASP A 453 -4.81 -21.06 -7.12
N LEU A 454 -4.87 -19.72 -7.15
CA LEU A 454 -5.03 -18.86 -5.98
C LEU A 454 -6.50 -18.45 -5.78
N PRO A 455 -7.10 -18.67 -4.59
CA PRO A 455 -8.53 -18.41 -4.34
C PRO A 455 -8.85 -16.93 -4.06
N VAL A 456 -8.20 -15.99 -4.74
CA VAL A 456 -8.36 -14.54 -4.57
C VAL A 456 -9.78 -14.09 -4.91
N LYS A 457 -10.35 -13.18 -4.10
CA LYS A 457 -11.62 -12.50 -4.39
C LYS A 457 -11.32 -11.09 -4.92
N ILE A 458 -11.81 -10.76 -6.11
CA ILE A 458 -11.63 -9.44 -6.73
C ILE A 458 -12.98 -8.76 -6.75
N VAL A 459 -13.06 -7.58 -6.16
CA VAL A 459 -14.26 -6.72 -6.21
C VAL A 459 -13.91 -5.47 -7.00
N VAL A 460 -14.55 -5.31 -8.16
CA VAL A 460 -14.32 -4.20 -9.07
C VAL A 460 -15.33 -3.10 -8.82
N PHE A 461 -14.84 -1.91 -8.49
CA PHE A 461 -15.62 -0.68 -8.46
C PHE A 461 -15.70 -0.12 -9.89
N ASN A 462 -16.70 -0.56 -10.64
CA ASN A 462 -16.87 -0.23 -12.06
C ASN A 462 -17.74 1.02 -12.20
N ASN A 463 -17.12 2.19 -12.23
CA ASN A 463 -17.81 3.47 -12.41
C ASN A 463 -17.59 4.11 -13.78
N SER A 464 -16.91 3.43 -14.69
CA SER A 464 -16.56 3.89 -16.04
C SER A 464 -15.82 5.24 -16.05
N SER A 465 -14.98 5.48 -15.03
CA SER A 465 -14.24 6.75 -14.92
C SER A 465 -12.97 6.65 -14.11
N LEU A 466 -11.94 7.39 -14.50
CA LEU A 466 -10.82 7.74 -13.64
C LEU A 466 -11.28 8.78 -12.60
N ASN A 467 -12.14 8.34 -11.71
CA ASN A 467 -12.97 9.18 -10.83
C ASN A 467 -12.16 10.11 -9.92
N PHE A 468 -11.01 9.65 -9.41
CA PHE A 468 -10.16 10.49 -8.55
C PHE A 468 -9.57 11.67 -9.33
N VAL A 469 -9.11 11.43 -10.56
CA VAL A 469 -8.62 12.49 -11.48
C VAL A 469 -9.76 13.44 -11.86
N GLU A 470 -10.96 12.90 -12.10
CA GLU A 470 -12.15 13.70 -12.38
C GLU A 470 -12.49 14.64 -11.22
N LEU A 471 -12.40 14.15 -9.98
CA LEU A 471 -12.59 14.96 -8.77
C LEU A 471 -11.58 16.11 -8.68
N GLU A 472 -10.30 15.82 -8.94
CA GLU A 472 -9.24 16.83 -8.93
C GLU A 472 -9.45 17.91 -10.01
N MET A 473 -9.84 17.51 -11.22
CA MET A 473 -10.20 18.45 -12.29
C MET A 473 -11.36 19.35 -11.87
N LYS A 474 -12.43 18.80 -11.30
CA LYS A 474 -13.58 19.57 -10.80
C LYS A 474 -13.17 20.55 -9.71
N ALA A 475 -12.34 20.12 -8.76
CA ALA A 475 -11.81 20.97 -7.69
C ALA A 475 -10.93 22.11 -8.23
N ALA A 476 -10.26 21.89 -9.36
CA ALA A 476 -9.47 22.92 -10.06
C ALA A 476 -10.33 23.80 -11.01
N GLY A 477 -11.64 23.54 -11.15
CA GLY A 477 -12.54 24.28 -12.07
C GLY A 477 -12.36 23.90 -13.54
N ILE A 478 -11.84 22.73 -13.80
CA ILE A 478 -11.58 22.18 -15.14
C ILE A 478 -12.70 21.21 -15.51
N VAL A 479 -13.27 21.35 -16.71
CA VAL A 479 -14.21 20.36 -17.25
C VAL A 479 -13.42 19.10 -17.53
N ASN A 480 -13.91 17.97 -17.00
CA ASN A 480 -13.23 16.68 -17.14
C ASN A 480 -13.07 16.27 -18.61
N PHE A 481 -11.88 15.78 -18.93
CA PHE A 481 -11.51 15.32 -20.26
C PHE A 481 -10.57 14.11 -20.15
N GLY A 482 -10.81 13.08 -20.96
CA GLY A 482 -9.98 11.86 -20.96
C GLY A 482 -10.16 10.95 -19.74
N THR A 483 -11.15 11.21 -18.89
CA THR A 483 -11.42 10.42 -17.67
C THR A 483 -12.47 9.34 -17.86
N GLY A 484 -13.30 9.42 -18.92
CA GLY A 484 -14.32 8.41 -19.22
C GLY A 484 -13.70 7.12 -19.73
N LEU A 485 -14.20 5.97 -19.27
CA LEU A 485 -13.80 4.63 -19.67
C LEU A 485 -15.01 3.93 -20.31
N ASP A 486 -14.78 3.28 -21.45
CA ASP A 486 -15.74 2.39 -22.10
C ASP A 486 -15.42 0.94 -21.67
N ASN A 487 -16.07 0.50 -20.61
CA ASN A 487 -15.75 -0.77 -19.98
C ASN A 487 -16.63 -1.92 -20.52
N PRO A 488 -16.03 -3.10 -20.76
CA PRO A 488 -16.78 -4.34 -20.95
C PRO A 488 -17.35 -4.84 -19.60
N SER A 489 -18.09 -5.94 -19.62
CA SER A 489 -18.38 -6.69 -18.39
C SER A 489 -17.12 -7.42 -17.94
N PHE A 490 -16.51 -6.98 -16.83
CA PHE A 490 -15.36 -7.67 -16.25
C PHE A 490 -15.72 -9.06 -15.71
N ALA A 491 -16.96 -9.27 -15.26
CA ALA A 491 -17.46 -10.60 -14.89
C ALA A 491 -17.43 -11.57 -16.09
N ALA A 492 -17.90 -11.14 -17.27
CA ALA A 492 -17.86 -11.97 -18.46
C ALA A 492 -16.41 -12.27 -18.93
N ILE A 493 -15.49 -11.32 -18.78
CA ILE A 493 -14.07 -11.55 -19.08
C ILE A 493 -13.49 -12.58 -18.10
N ALA A 494 -13.79 -12.47 -16.80
CA ALA A 494 -13.34 -13.42 -15.79
C ALA A 494 -13.82 -14.85 -16.12
N GLU A 495 -15.08 -15.01 -16.51
CA GLU A 495 -15.64 -16.30 -16.96
C GLU A 495 -14.90 -16.86 -18.17
N ALA A 496 -14.62 -16.03 -19.17
CA ALA A 496 -13.85 -16.43 -20.35
C ALA A 496 -12.41 -16.86 -20.00
N MET A 497 -11.85 -16.34 -18.89
CA MET A 497 -10.54 -16.73 -18.35
C MET A 497 -10.63 -17.89 -17.34
N GLY A 498 -11.83 -18.46 -17.11
CA GLY A 498 -12.05 -19.58 -16.18
C GLY A 498 -12.02 -19.19 -14.71
N ILE A 499 -12.38 -17.95 -14.40
CA ILE A 499 -12.61 -17.41 -13.04
C ILE A 499 -14.12 -17.18 -12.91
N THR A 500 -14.70 -17.50 -11.74
CA THR A 500 -16.12 -17.24 -11.49
C THR A 500 -16.39 -15.73 -11.57
N GLY A 501 -17.28 -15.31 -12.48
CA GLY A 501 -17.69 -13.93 -12.67
C GLY A 501 -19.08 -13.66 -12.10
N ILE A 502 -19.24 -12.59 -11.33
CA ILE A 502 -20.55 -12.16 -10.81
C ILE A 502 -20.70 -10.67 -11.15
N ARG A 503 -21.78 -10.30 -11.86
CA ARG A 503 -22.07 -8.90 -12.14
C ARG A 503 -23.19 -8.41 -11.24
N VAL A 504 -23.01 -7.22 -10.65
CA VAL A 504 -23.95 -6.56 -9.75
C VAL A 504 -24.26 -5.17 -10.26
N GLU A 505 -25.53 -4.86 -10.50
CA GLU A 505 -25.98 -3.57 -11.01
C GLU A 505 -26.89 -2.82 -10.02
N LYS A 506 -27.44 -3.52 -9.01
CA LYS A 506 -28.37 -2.97 -8.01
C LYS A 506 -27.88 -3.26 -6.59
N GLY A 507 -28.11 -2.33 -5.68
CA GLY A 507 -27.75 -2.47 -4.26
C GLY A 507 -28.39 -3.70 -3.60
N SER A 508 -29.64 -4.03 -3.96
CA SER A 508 -30.34 -5.19 -3.42
C SER A 508 -29.71 -6.56 -3.76
N GLU A 509 -28.89 -6.62 -4.80
CA GLU A 509 -28.18 -7.84 -5.25
C GLU A 509 -26.82 -7.99 -4.54
N LEU A 510 -26.23 -6.87 -4.09
CA LEU A 510 -24.85 -6.78 -3.67
C LEU A 510 -24.49 -7.74 -2.53
N ARG A 511 -25.27 -7.72 -1.44
CA ARG A 511 -24.98 -8.53 -0.26
C ARG A 511 -24.97 -10.04 -0.56
N GLY A 512 -25.93 -10.48 -1.37
CA GLY A 512 -26.00 -11.89 -1.84
C GLY A 512 -24.82 -12.26 -2.71
N ALA A 513 -24.44 -11.38 -3.64
CA ALA A 513 -23.31 -11.58 -4.55
C ALA A 513 -21.96 -11.64 -3.79
N ILE A 514 -21.72 -10.72 -2.85
CA ILE A 514 -20.50 -10.73 -2.02
C ILE A 514 -20.47 -11.99 -1.13
N ALA A 515 -21.58 -12.34 -0.47
CA ALA A 515 -21.64 -13.56 0.35
C ALA A 515 -21.34 -14.82 -0.49
N GLN A 516 -21.90 -14.91 -1.70
CA GLN A 516 -21.61 -15.99 -2.63
C GLN A 516 -20.13 -16.01 -3.01
N ALA A 517 -19.54 -14.85 -3.35
CA ALA A 517 -18.15 -14.75 -3.76
C ALA A 517 -17.20 -15.21 -2.63
N LEU A 518 -17.45 -14.77 -1.39
CA LEU A 518 -16.63 -15.14 -0.23
C LEU A 518 -16.75 -16.64 0.12
N ALA A 519 -17.93 -17.22 -0.06
CA ALA A 519 -18.19 -18.64 0.19
C ALA A 519 -17.75 -19.59 -0.95
N THR A 520 -17.41 -19.07 -2.13
CA THR A 520 -17.00 -19.87 -3.28
C THR A 520 -15.55 -20.33 -3.11
N ASP A 521 -15.30 -21.62 -3.26
CA ASP A 521 -13.94 -22.15 -3.38
C ASP A 521 -13.32 -21.69 -4.71
N GLY A 522 -12.07 -21.22 -4.66
CA GLY A 522 -11.35 -20.71 -5.83
C GLY A 522 -11.56 -19.21 -6.10
N PRO A 523 -11.00 -18.72 -7.22
CA PRO A 523 -11.03 -17.29 -7.54
C PRO A 523 -12.40 -16.82 -8.01
N VAL A 524 -12.79 -15.62 -7.57
CA VAL A 524 -14.04 -14.96 -7.98
C VAL A 524 -13.76 -13.50 -8.31
N LEU A 525 -14.40 -12.99 -9.36
CA LEU A 525 -14.45 -11.58 -9.69
C LEU A 525 -15.89 -11.07 -9.62
N VAL A 526 -16.14 -10.12 -8.73
CA VAL A 526 -17.43 -9.42 -8.61
C VAL A 526 -17.29 -8.05 -9.30
N ASP A 527 -17.97 -7.89 -10.43
CA ASP A 527 -18.03 -6.64 -11.21
C ASP A 527 -19.22 -5.80 -10.72
N VAL A 528 -18.97 -4.85 -9.84
CA VAL A 528 -20.03 -4.00 -9.27
C VAL A 528 -20.10 -2.69 -10.03
N VAL A 529 -21.22 -2.45 -10.71
CA VAL A 529 -21.49 -1.17 -11.39
C VAL A 529 -21.80 -0.11 -10.32
N THR A 530 -20.88 0.82 -10.12
CA THR A 530 -20.99 1.84 -9.06
C THR A 530 -21.28 3.23 -9.62
N ALA A 531 -21.83 4.08 -8.75
CA ALA A 531 -22.18 5.46 -9.10
C ALA A 531 -20.92 6.27 -9.47
N ARG A 532 -20.93 6.83 -10.70
CA ARG A 532 -19.80 7.62 -11.24
C ARG A 532 -19.57 8.92 -10.47
N GLN A 533 -20.64 9.59 -10.10
CA GLN A 533 -20.58 10.93 -9.50
C GLN A 533 -20.48 10.91 -7.97
N GLU A 534 -20.28 9.75 -7.34
CA GLU A 534 -20.04 9.68 -5.90
C GLU A 534 -18.61 10.19 -5.62
N LEU A 535 -18.52 11.46 -5.24
CA LEU A 535 -17.26 12.16 -5.03
C LEU A 535 -16.97 12.25 -3.53
N ALA A 536 -15.91 11.62 -3.09
CA ALA A 536 -15.42 11.76 -1.73
C ALA A 536 -14.77 13.13 -1.54
N MET A 537 -15.43 14.03 -0.86
CA MET A 537 -14.87 15.36 -0.57
C MET A 537 -13.74 15.28 0.46
N PRO A 538 -12.63 16.05 0.29
CA PRO A 538 -11.60 16.14 1.30
C PRO A 538 -12.14 16.77 2.60
N PRO A 539 -11.51 16.50 3.77
CA PRO A 539 -11.98 16.93 5.08
C PRO A 539 -12.04 18.46 5.27
N SER A 540 -11.36 19.20 4.43
CA SER A 540 -11.47 20.67 4.34
C SER A 540 -11.48 21.08 2.87
N ILE A 541 -12.42 21.95 2.52
CA ILE A 541 -12.48 22.57 1.20
C ILE A 541 -11.89 23.97 1.31
N THR A 542 -10.82 24.23 0.58
CA THR A 542 -10.25 25.57 0.50
C THR A 542 -11.16 26.49 -0.30
N LEU A 543 -11.07 27.82 -0.08
CA LEU A 543 -11.81 28.80 -0.87
C LEU A 543 -11.49 28.67 -2.37
N ALA A 544 -10.27 28.29 -2.71
CA ALA A 544 -9.84 28.05 -4.09
C ALA A 544 -10.57 26.84 -4.69
N GLN A 545 -10.70 25.74 -3.96
CA GLN A 545 -11.45 24.55 -4.39
C GLN A 545 -12.95 24.84 -4.51
N ALA A 546 -13.55 25.56 -3.55
CA ALA A 546 -14.95 25.97 -3.65
C ALA A 546 -15.20 26.84 -4.89
N LYS A 547 -14.30 27.78 -5.20
CA LYS A 547 -14.33 28.55 -6.45
C LYS A 547 -14.14 27.68 -7.67
N GLY A 548 -13.24 26.69 -7.61
CA GLY A 548 -13.00 25.72 -8.66
C GLY A 548 -14.26 24.94 -9.00
N PHE A 549 -14.91 24.35 -8.04
CA PHE A 549 -16.18 23.64 -8.24
C PHE A 549 -17.28 24.52 -8.83
N SER A 550 -17.42 25.76 -8.36
CA SER A 550 -18.38 26.72 -8.92
C SER A 550 -18.06 27.06 -10.38
N LEU A 551 -16.78 27.23 -10.70
CA LEU A 551 -16.30 27.51 -12.05
C LEU A 551 -16.46 26.29 -12.98
N TRP A 552 -16.18 25.09 -12.47
CA TRP A 552 -16.42 23.83 -13.18
C TRP A 552 -17.92 23.68 -13.52
N ALA A 553 -18.82 23.88 -12.55
CA ALA A 553 -20.26 23.80 -12.75
C ALA A 553 -20.73 24.74 -13.88
N LEU A 554 -20.28 26.01 -13.85
CA LEU A 554 -20.58 26.98 -14.90
C LEU A 554 -20.05 26.54 -16.28
N ARG A 555 -18.82 26.07 -16.34
CA ARG A 555 -18.20 25.61 -17.59
C ARG A 555 -18.86 24.36 -18.14
N THR A 556 -19.27 23.43 -17.28
CA THR A 556 -19.97 22.20 -17.65
C THR A 556 -21.32 22.50 -18.31
N VAL A 557 -22.09 23.45 -17.76
CA VAL A 557 -23.33 23.93 -18.40
C VAL A 557 -23.05 24.57 -19.76
N LEU A 558 -22.05 25.46 -19.83
CA LEU A 558 -21.70 26.15 -21.07
C LEU A 558 -21.16 25.22 -22.16
N SER A 559 -20.57 24.08 -21.79
CA SER A 559 -20.09 23.05 -22.72
C SER A 559 -21.14 22.04 -23.15
N GLY A 560 -22.40 22.23 -22.76
CA GLY A 560 -23.52 21.35 -23.12
C GLY A 560 -23.58 20.02 -22.34
N ARG A 561 -22.84 19.90 -21.22
CA ARG A 561 -22.77 18.71 -20.36
C ARG A 561 -23.50 18.92 -19.02
N GLY A 562 -24.60 19.66 -19.06
CA GLY A 562 -25.39 20.02 -17.86
C GLY A 562 -26.01 18.82 -17.13
N ASP A 563 -26.19 17.70 -17.82
CA ASP A 563 -26.61 16.41 -17.27
C ASP A 563 -25.66 15.90 -16.17
N GLU A 564 -24.36 16.12 -16.31
CA GLU A 564 -23.38 15.74 -15.26
C GLU A 564 -23.59 16.49 -13.94
N LEU A 565 -24.13 17.71 -13.99
CA LEU A 565 -24.50 18.48 -12.80
C LEU A 565 -25.75 17.94 -12.13
N ILE A 566 -26.69 17.44 -12.92
CA ILE A 566 -27.92 16.82 -12.40
C ILE A 566 -27.53 15.52 -11.70
N ASP A 567 -26.74 14.67 -12.35
CA ASP A 567 -26.24 13.42 -11.77
C ASP A 567 -25.42 13.67 -10.49
N LEU A 568 -24.56 14.70 -10.49
CA LEU A 568 -23.80 15.10 -9.31
C LEU A 568 -24.70 15.56 -8.16
N ALA A 569 -25.75 16.30 -8.46
CA ALA A 569 -26.71 16.79 -7.47
C ALA A 569 -27.59 15.68 -6.90
N ASP A 570 -27.94 14.69 -7.73
CA ASP A 570 -28.76 13.54 -7.33
C ASP A 570 -27.98 12.49 -6.54
N THR A 571 -26.69 12.32 -6.85
CA THR A 571 -25.82 11.31 -6.23
C THR A 571 -25.16 11.85 -4.97
N ASN A 572 -24.82 13.13 -4.94
CA ASN A 572 -24.06 13.73 -3.85
C ASN A 572 -24.89 14.47 -2.81
N VAL A 573 -24.36 14.41 -1.64
CA VAL A 573 -24.71 15.09 -0.40
C VAL A 573 -24.65 16.64 -0.50
N TRP A 574 -24.59 17.25 -1.70
CA TRP A 574 -24.62 18.71 -1.85
C TRP A 574 -25.81 19.35 -1.11
N ARG A 575 -26.93 18.62 -1.01
CA ARG A 575 -28.07 19.04 -0.18
C ARG A 575 -27.77 19.12 1.31
N ARG A 576 -26.71 18.44 1.82
CA ARG A 576 -26.35 18.42 3.26
C ARG A 576 -25.15 19.31 3.61
N LEU A 577 -24.45 19.87 2.62
CA LEU A 577 -23.30 20.76 2.85
C LEU A 577 -23.70 22.24 2.91
N PHE A 578 -24.90 22.59 2.44
CA PHE A 578 -25.41 23.97 2.40
C PHE A 578 -26.67 24.15 3.27
N HIS A 579 -27.07 23.16 4.04
CA HIS A 579 -28.02 23.24 5.14
C HIS A 579 -27.33 22.76 6.43
#